data_de69475e563512300434bd417d15fc8c
#
_entry.id   de69475e563512300434bd417d15fc8c
#
_cell.length_a   1.000
_cell.length_b   1.000
_cell.length_c   1.000
_cell.angle_alpha   90.00
_cell.angle_beta   90.00
_cell.angle_gamma   90.00
#
_symmetry.space_group_name_H-M   'P 1'
#
loop_
_entity.id
_entity.type
_entity.pdbx_description
1 polymer ?
#
loop_
_entity_poly.entity_id
_entity_poly.type
_entity_poly.pdbx_seq_one_letter_code
_entity_poly.pdbx_strand_id
1 'polypeptide(L)'
;MANTKLYIHEFIDVIGHNRARYMHHMTANWCPVARAERDQLCLGVWATVGSTGRWPEVVNLWELDGWDGLVGNFGHELVGPGAQDPSLTEWWATAASLRRGGVDRIVVPEPWTRSVATLVADGVRGEVYAHELVTVAPGSAPAYLAAVHDQAVAAHAQLGLDLVGAFRVAMVNDSEAIVIWAVPDWATWARVEQAWLAAADGAGPLAAWRSTTLALGASWRRTLMVDAPLSPLRIGRQPEIADRLPLDEL
;
A
#
# COMPACT_ATOMS: atom_id res chain seq x y z
N MET A 1 -8.11 19.55 1.26
CA MET A 1 -6.91 19.89 2.07
C MET A 1 -5.76 19.05 1.57
N ALA A 2 -4.51 19.57 1.62
CA ALA A 2 -3.34 18.77 1.23
C ALA A 2 -3.15 17.59 2.18
N ASN A 3 -2.73 16.42 1.65
CA ASN A 3 -2.35 15.27 2.47
C ASN A 3 -0.98 15.52 3.10
N THR A 4 -0.95 15.69 4.41
CA THR A 4 0.27 15.93 5.22
C THR A 4 0.68 14.70 6.04
N LYS A 5 0.03 13.57 5.79
CA LYS A 5 0.32 12.31 6.47
C LYS A 5 1.69 11.75 6.06
N LEU A 6 2.12 10.71 6.74
CA LEU A 6 3.27 9.91 6.40
C LEU A 6 2.87 8.45 6.44
N TYR A 7 3.54 7.59 5.67
CA TYR A 7 3.16 6.19 5.64
C TYR A 7 4.38 5.27 5.81
N ILE A 8 4.14 4.12 6.46
CA ILE A 8 5.04 2.98 6.43
C ILE A 8 4.45 1.97 5.45
N HIS A 9 5.21 1.62 4.45
CA HIS A 9 4.89 0.63 3.42
C HIS A 9 5.76 -0.59 3.62
N GLU A 10 5.15 -1.76 3.69
CA GLU A 10 5.83 -3.02 3.98
C GLU A 10 5.51 -4.07 2.92
N PHE A 11 6.54 -4.75 2.40
CA PHE A 11 6.44 -6.01 1.69
C PHE A 11 6.85 -7.13 2.65
N ILE A 12 5.93 -7.99 3.03
CA ILE A 12 6.14 -9.01 4.07
C ILE A 12 6.16 -10.42 3.49
N ASP A 13 7.27 -11.12 3.73
CA ASP A 13 7.43 -12.53 3.39
C ASP A 13 6.70 -13.41 4.40
N VAL A 14 5.60 -13.99 3.99
CA VAL A 14 4.81 -14.90 4.82
C VAL A 14 5.38 -16.32 4.76
N ILE A 15 5.31 -17.08 5.85
CA ILE A 15 5.78 -18.45 5.93
C ILE A 15 4.65 -19.43 5.53
N GLY A 16 4.89 -20.23 4.51
CA GLY A 16 4.00 -21.33 4.13
C GLY A 16 2.56 -20.89 3.87
N HIS A 17 1.60 -21.49 4.56
CA HIS A 17 0.15 -21.22 4.40
C HIS A 17 -0.41 -20.17 5.38
N ASN A 18 0.45 -19.44 6.09
CA ASN A 18 0.02 -18.52 7.16
C ASN A 18 -0.56 -17.20 6.67
N ARG A 19 -0.81 -17.03 5.37
CA ARG A 19 -1.24 -15.72 4.82
C ARG A 19 -2.55 -15.20 5.46
N ALA A 20 -3.56 -16.04 5.61
CA ALA A 20 -4.82 -15.65 6.25
C ALA A 20 -4.59 -15.25 7.72
N ARG A 21 -3.85 -16.05 8.46
CA ARG A 21 -3.48 -15.80 9.87
C ARG A 21 -2.68 -14.51 10.01
N TYR A 22 -1.69 -14.28 9.14
CA TYR A 22 -0.89 -13.06 9.15
C TYR A 22 -1.76 -11.82 8.88
N MET A 23 -2.58 -11.84 7.84
CA MET A 23 -3.47 -10.71 7.51
C MET A 23 -4.45 -10.42 8.65
N HIS A 24 -5.01 -11.46 9.28
CA HIS A 24 -5.88 -11.29 10.44
C HIS A 24 -5.13 -10.73 11.64
N HIS A 25 -3.92 -11.22 11.92
CA HIS A 25 -3.06 -10.71 12.99
C HIS A 25 -2.75 -9.22 12.81
N MET A 26 -2.46 -8.78 11.58
CA MET A 26 -2.19 -7.38 11.29
C MET A 26 -3.46 -6.51 11.34
N THR A 27 -4.60 -7.00 10.89
CA THR A 27 -5.84 -6.22 10.91
C THR A 27 -6.56 -6.26 12.26
N ALA A 28 -6.94 -7.42 12.77
CA ALA A 28 -7.75 -7.54 13.97
C ALA A 28 -6.95 -7.36 15.28
N ASN A 29 -5.69 -7.83 15.30
CA ASN A 29 -4.89 -7.77 16.53
C ASN A 29 -4.02 -6.52 16.60
N TRP A 30 -3.43 -6.07 15.48
CA TRP A 30 -2.56 -4.90 15.47
C TRP A 30 -3.33 -3.57 15.35
N CYS A 31 -4.25 -3.42 14.40
CA CYS A 31 -4.88 -2.11 14.14
C CYS A 31 -5.50 -1.46 15.38
N PRO A 32 -6.23 -2.18 16.28
CA PRO A 32 -6.77 -1.56 17.48
C PRO A 32 -5.68 -1.03 18.45
N VAL A 33 -4.57 -1.76 18.57
CA VAL A 33 -3.43 -1.38 19.41
C VAL A 33 -2.71 -0.19 18.80
N ALA A 34 -2.37 -0.27 17.53
CA ALA A 34 -1.69 0.79 16.78
C ALA A 34 -2.46 2.12 16.83
N ARG A 35 -3.78 2.06 16.68
CA ARG A 35 -4.65 3.23 16.77
C ARG A 35 -4.70 3.82 18.20
N ALA A 36 -4.80 2.98 19.22
CA ALA A 36 -4.95 3.44 20.59
C ALA A 36 -3.64 3.99 21.19
N GLU A 37 -2.50 3.41 20.85
CA GLU A 37 -1.23 3.68 21.51
C GLU A 37 -0.29 4.54 20.65
N ARG A 38 -0.50 4.61 19.32
CA ARG A 38 0.45 5.20 18.36
C ARG A 38 -0.19 6.13 17.34
N ASP A 39 -1.51 6.38 17.42
CA ASP A 39 -2.28 7.12 16.41
C ASP A 39 -2.02 6.66 14.97
N GLN A 40 -1.64 5.38 14.82
CA GLN A 40 -1.35 4.75 13.54
C GLN A 40 -2.62 4.12 12.97
N LEU A 41 -2.99 4.49 11.74
CA LEU A 41 -4.13 3.94 11.03
C LEU A 41 -3.69 2.95 9.96
N CYS A 42 -4.47 1.88 9.77
CA CYS A 42 -4.32 1.00 8.64
C CYS A 42 -4.93 1.65 7.38
N LEU A 43 -4.17 1.82 6.30
CA LEU A 43 -4.75 2.10 4.99
C LEU A 43 -5.19 0.78 4.33
N GLY A 44 -4.34 -0.23 4.39
CA GLY A 44 -4.67 -1.53 3.83
C GLY A 44 -3.68 -2.61 4.21
N VAL A 45 -4.18 -3.83 4.21
CA VAL A 45 -3.43 -5.08 4.27
C VAL A 45 -3.89 -5.92 3.08
N TRP A 46 -2.98 -6.29 2.20
CA TRP A 46 -3.30 -6.94 0.94
C TRP A 46 -2.47 -8.19 0.70
N ALA A 47 -3.11 -9.24 0.21
CA ALA A 47 -2.43 -10.43 -0.25
C ALA A 47 -2.00 -10.30 -1.71
N THR A 48 -0.74 -10.53 -2.02
CA THR A 48 -0.24 -10.59 -3.40
C THR A 48 -0.86 -11.75 -4.16
N VAL A 49 -1.27 -11.48 -5.41
CA VAL A 49 -1.71 -12.51 -6.37
C VAL A 49 -0.47 -13.19 -6.94
N GLY A 50 -0.31 -14.47 -6.71
CA GLY A 50 0.93 -15.22 -6.94
C GLY A 50 1.48 -15.20 -8.37
N SER A 51 0.61 -15.05 -9.37
CA SER A 51 1.03 -14.96 -10.78
C SER A 51 1.63 -13.61 -11.18
N THR A 52 1.58 -12.61 -10.30
CA THR A 52 1.97 -11.22 -10.62
C THR A 52 3.14 -10.71 -9.81
N GLY A 53 3.55 -11.41 -8.77
CA GLY A 53 4.63 -10.99 -7.91
C GLY A 53 5.16 -12.14 -7.07
N ARG A 54 5.92 -11.80 -6.03
CA ARG A 54 6.44 -12.76 -5.07
C ARG A 54 5.30 -13.38 -4.26
N TRP A 55 5.37 -14.67 -4.02
CA TRP A 55 4.33 -15.42 -3.32
C TRP A 55 4.93 -16.46 -2.36
N PRO A 56 4.38 -16.60 -1.14
CA PRO A 56 3.36 -15.76 -0.53
C PRO A 56 3.95 -14.46 0.02
N GLU A 57 3.34 -13.33 -0.33
CA GLU A 57 3.71 -12.00 0.14
C GLU A 57 2.44 -11.24 0.54
N VAL A 58 2.55 -10.39 1.55
CA VAL A 58 1.49 -9.47 1.98
C VAL A 58 2.06 -8.05 1.95
N VAL A 59 1.28 -7.09 1.49
CA VAL A 59 1.61 -5.67 1.51
C VAL A 59 0.80 -5.00 2.61
N ASN A 60 1.47 -4.27 3.51
CA ASN A 60 0.81 -3.43 4.50
C ASN A 60 1.11 -1.96 4.21
N LEU A 61 0.16 -1.09 4.51
CA LEU A 61 0.34 0.35 4.42
C LEU A 61 -0.32 1.03 5.63
N TRP A 62 0.50 1.73 6.41
CA TRP A 62 0.14 2.37 7.67
C TRP A 62 0.24 3.87 7.54
N GLU A 63 -0.80 4.61 7.94
CA GLU A 63 -0.84 6.07 7.96
C GLU A 63 -0.48 6.60 9.36
N LEU A 64 0.37 7.60 9.42
CA LEU A 64 0.82 8.32 10.61
C LEU A 64 0.58 9.83 10.43
N ASP A 65 0.51 10.55 11.55
CA ASP A 65 0.30 12.01 11.54
C ASP A 65 1.61 12.76 11.28
N GLY A 66 2.10 12.66 10.04
CA GLY A 66 3.34 13.31 9.60
C GLY A 66 4.59 12.77 10.27
N TRP A 67 5.65 13.55 10.24
CA TRP A 67 6.95 13.18 10.82
C TRP A 67 6.91 13.04 12.33
N ASP A 68 6.12 13.87 13.01
CA ASP A 68 5.99 13.80 14.48
C ASP A 68 5.31 12.50 14.91
N GLY A 69 4.29 12.05 14.16
CA GLY A 69 3.67 10.74 14.38
C GLY A 69 4.64 9.59 14.16
N LEU A 70 5.51 9.65 13.13
CA LEU A 70 6.54 8.63 12.91
C LEU A 70 7.57 8.60 14.03
N VAL A 71 8.05 9.77 14.47
CA VAL A 71 9.00 9.88 15.60
C VAL A 71 8.38 9.30 16.88
N GLY A 72 7.12 9.62 17.15
CA GLY A 72 6.37 9.04 18.27
C GLY A 72 6.26 7.52 18.17
N ASN A 73 5.92 6.99 17.00
CA ASN A 73 5.85 5.55 16.75
C ASN A 73 7.20 4.84 17.01
N PHE A 74 8.29 5.37 16.49
CA PHE A 74 9.64 4.82 16.74
C PHE A 74 10.05 4.92 18.20
N GLY A 75 9.65 6.01 18.90
CA GLY A 75 9.87 6.18 20.31
C GLY A 75 9.13 5.14 21.18
N HIS A 76 8.02 4.60 20.71
CA HIS A 76 7.34 3.48 21.34
C HIS A 76 7.95 2.13 20.98
N GLU A 77 8.29 1.94 19.72
CA GLU A 77 8.70 0.63 19.21
C GLU A 77 10.14 0.26 19.56
N LEU A 78 11.06 1.21 19.43
CA LEU A 78 12.50 0.95 19.53
C LEU A 78 13.04 1.14 20.96
N VAL A 79 12.25 0.84 21.97
CA VAL A 79 12.63 0.97 23.38
C VAL A 79 13.11 -0.36 23.97
N GLY A 80 13.85 -0.25 25.08
CA GLY A 80 14.35 -1.40 25.81
C GLY A 80 15.56 -2.09 25.16
N PRO A 81 16.13 -3.11 25.85
CA PRO A 81 17.38 -3.76 25.44
C PRO A 81 17.28 -4.54 24.13
N GLY A 82 16.08 -4.91 23.69
CA GLY A 82 15.84 -5.63 22.45
C GLY A 82 15.51 -4.74 21.25
N ALA A 83 15.49 -3.40 21.42
CA ALA A 83 14.96 -2.45 20.44
C ALA A 83 13.58 -2.87 19.91
N GLN A 84 12.75 -3.34 20.82
CA GLN A 84 11.34 -3.71 20.59
C GLN A 84 10.54 -3.33 21.82
N ASP A 85 9.28 -2.91 21.63
CA ASP A 85 8.34 -2.60 22.69
C ASP A 85 8.10 -3.83 23.58
N PRO A 86 8.50 -3.78 24.87
CA PRO A 86 8.35 -4.94 25.77
C PRO A 86 6.89 -5.33 26.03
N SER A 87 5.94 -4.39 25.92
CA SER A 87 4.51 -4.64 26.12
C SER A 87 3.92 -5.51 24.99
N LEU A 88 4.58 -5.58 23.86
CA LEU A 88 4.16 -6.32 22.66
C LEU A 88 4.91 -7.64 22.43
N THR A 89 5.61 -8.15 23.46
CA THR A 89 6.45 -9.35 23.34
C THR A 89 5.68 -10.56 22.74
N GLU A 90 4.48 -10.84 23.23
CA GLU A 90 3.65 -11.95 22.74
C GLU A 90 3.13 -11.67 21.33
N TRP A 91 2.77 -10.42 21.04
CA TRP A 91 2.36 -10.01 19.70
C TRP A 91 3.47 -10.23 18.68
N TRP A 92 4.70 -9.79 19.01
CA TRP A 92 5.88 -9.99 18.15
C TRP A 92 6.23 -11.46 17.96
N ALA A 93 6.14 -12.29 19.01
CA ALA A 93 6.37 -13.72 18.91
C ALA A 93 5.39 -14.38 17.94
N THR A 94 4.11 -14.00 18.02
CA THR A 94 3.09 -14.46 17.07
C THR A 94 3.41 -14.01 15.65
N ALA A 95 3.68 -12.72 15.42
CA ALA A 95 4.02 -12.19 14.11
C ALA A 95 5.26 -12.89 13.51
N ALA A 96 6.30 -13.12 14.32
CA ALA A 96 7.53 -13.82 13.89
C ALA A 96 7.27 -15.26 13.46
N SER A 97 6.30 -15.95 14.07
CA SER A 97 5.91 -17.30 13.66
C SER A 97 5.22 -17.37 12.30
N LEU A 98 4.67 -16.26 11.84
CA LEU A 98 3.86 -16.16 10.61
C LEU A 98 4.65 -15.61 9.41
N ARG A 99 5.77 -14.91 9.64
CA ARG A 99 6.55 -14.24 8.60
C ARG A 99 8.06 -14.49 8.77
N ARG A 100 8.83 -14.28 7.70
CA ARG A 100 10.30 -14.34 7.73
C ARG A 100 10.97 -12.97 7.86
N GLY A 101 10.22 -11.91 7.64
CA GLY A 101 10.69 -10.55 7.54
C GLY A 101 10.08 -9.85 6.32
N GLY A 102 10.74 -8.83 5.82
CA GLY A 102 10.23 -8.07 4.69
C GLY A 102 11.15 -6.94 4.28
N VAL A 103 10.61 -6.03 3.49
CA VAL A 103 11.27 -4.78 3.10
C VAL A 103 10.30 -3.64 3.37
N ASP A 104 10.71 -2.76 4.27
CA ASP A 104 9.89 -1.62 4.68
C ASP A 104 10.42 -0.33 4.06
N ARG A 105 9.50 0.61 3.81
CA ARG A 105 9.80 1.95 3.32
C ARG A 105 9.00 2.98 4.08
N ILE A 106 9.64 4.09 4.44
CA ILE A 106 8.94 5.31 4.80
C ILE A 106 8.56 6.00 3.50
N VAL A 107 7.28 6.29 3.31
CA VAL A 107 6.80 6.92 2.08
C VAL A 107 6.00 8.18 2.39
N VAL A 108 6.24 9.22 1.59
CA VAL A 108 5.63 10.54 1.70
C VAL A 108 4.55 10.65 0.61
N PRO A 109 3.29 10.87 0.97
CA PRO A 109 2.23 11.01 -0.02
C PRO A 109 2.40 12.29 -0.82
N GLU A 110 1.98 12.27 -2.06
CA GLU A 110 1.83 13.52 -2.80
C GLU A 110 0.66 14.34 -2.20
N PRO A 111 0.82 15.68 -2.07
CA PRO A 111 -0.16 16.52 -1.35
C PRO A 111 -1.57 16.49 -1.90
N TRP A 112 -1.74 16.11 -3.17
CA TRP A 112 -3.02 16.00 -3.85
C TRP A 112 -3.73 14.65 -3.65
N THR A 113 -3.08 13.69 -2.96
CA THR A 113 -3.68 12.38 -2.65
C THR A 113 -4.60 12.44 -1.43
N ARG A 114 -5.43 11.43 -1.27
CA ARG A 114 -6.37 11.31 -0.16
C ARG A 114 -5.74 10.58 1.04
N SER A 115 -6.11 10.98 2.26
CA SER A 115 -5.82 10.22 3.47
C SER A 115 -6.73 9.00 3.59
N VAL A 116 -6.40 8.08 4.49
CA VAL A 116 -7.23 6.91 4.81
C VAL A 116 -8.67 7.30 5.15
N ALA A 117 -8.85 8.32 5.99
CA ALA A 117 -10.18 8.77 6.37
C ALA A 117 -11.00 9.26 5.17
N THR A 118 -10.36 9.98 4.25
CA THR A 118 -11.01 10.47 3.02
C THR A 118 -11.32 9.32 2.06
N LEU A 119 -10.38 8.38 1.85
CA LEU A 119 -10.60 7.21 1.00
C LEU A 119 -11.79 6.37 1.47
N VAL A 120 -11.90 6.15 2.78
CA VAL A 120 -13.03 5.41 3.38
C VAL A 120 -14.33 6.18 3.22
N ALA A 121 -14.33 7.49 3.49
CA ALA A 121 -15.52 8.34 3.35
C ALA A 121 -16.02 8.43 1.90
N ASP A 122 -15.11 8.47 0.92
CA ASP A 122 -15.41 8.47 -0.51
C ASP A 122 -15.83 7.08 -1.02
N GLY A 123 -15.73 6.04 -0.20
CA GLY A 123 -16.09 4.67 -0.56
C GLY A 123 -15.14 4.03 -1.58
N VAL A 124 -13.86 4.45 -1.60
CA VAL A 124 -12.85 3.89 -2.51
C VAL A 124 -12.65 2.41 -2.20
N ARG A 125 -12.90 1.58 -3.21
CA ARG A 125 -12.86 0.12 -3.07
C ARG A 125 -12.53 -0.55 -4.40
N GLY A 126 -11.75 -1.64 -4.34
CA GLY A 126 -11.50 -2.54 -5.46
C GLY A 126 -11.77 -3.99 -5.09
N GLU A 127 -12.12 -4.82 -6.06
CA GLU A 127 -12.02 -6.27 -5.93
C GLU A 127 -10.54 -6.69 -5.99
N VAL A 128 -9.75 -5.94 -6.76
CA VAL A 128 -8.31 -6.11 -6.90
C VAL A 128 -7.63 -4.73 -6.85
N TYR A 129 -6.37 -4.70 -6.42
CA TYR A 129 -5.55 -3.49 -6.39
C TYR A 129 -4.30 -3.72 -7.24
N ALA A 130 -3.94 -2.72 -8.04
CA ALA A 130 -2.67 -2.70 -8.76
C ALA A 130 -1.66 -1.86 -7.97
N HIS A 131 -0.64 -2.51 -7.43
CA HIS A 131 0.48 -1.88 -6.76
C HIS A 131 1.63 -1.72 -7.74
N GLU A 132 2.12 -0.53 -7.91
CA GLU A 132 3.24 -0.18 -8.79
C GLU A 132 4.41 0.30 -7.92
N LEU A 133 5.47 -0.48 -7.87
CA LEU A 133 6.79 0.00 -7.45
C LEU A 133 7.52 0.46 -8.70
N VAL A 134 7.80 1.74 -8.75
CA VAL A 134 8.35 2.41 -9.94
C VAL A 134 9.77 2.85 -9.66
N THR A 135 10.67 2.50 -10.58
CA THR A 135 12.04 3.03 -10.59
C THR A 135 12.17 4.01 -11.76
N VAL A 136 12.75 5.17 -11.48
CA VAL A 136 13.00 6.24 -12.45
C VAL A 136 14.47 6.67 -12.39
N ALA A 137 14.90 7.50 -13.32
CA ALA A 137 16.22 8.10 -13.26
C ALA A 137 16.43 8.87 -11.93
N PRO A 138 17.64 8.89 -11.35
CA PRO A 138 17.91 9.62 -10.12
C PRO A 138 17.42 11.07 -10.18
N GLY A 139 16.68 11.50 -9.15
CA GLY A 139 16.08 12.83 -9.07
C GLY A 139 14.76 12.99 -9.83
N SER A 140 14.28 11.96 -10.52
CA SER A 140 13.09 12.07 -11.38
C SER A 140 11.77 11.64 -10.71
N ALA A 141 11.80 11.10 -9.49
CA ALA A 141 10.57 10.66 -8.82
C ALA A 141 9.52 11.79 -8.64
N PRO A 142 9.87 13.04 -8.28
CA PRO A 142 8.91 14.13 -8.23
C PRO A 142 8.26 14.43 -9.60
N ALA A 143 9.04 14.44 -10.68
CA ALA A 143 8.53 14.67 -12.02
C ALA A 143 7.60 13.54 -12.50
N TYR A 144 7.95 12.28 -12.16
CA TYR A 144 7.09 11.13 -12.42
C TYR A 144 5.74 11.25 -11.69
N LEU A 145 5.74 11.60 -10.41
CA LEU A 145 4.51 11.73 -9.61
C LEU A 145 3.66 12.92 -10.04
N ALA A 146 4.28 14.02 -10.49
CA ALA A 146 3.55 15.11 -11.13
C ALA A 146 2.84 14.64 -12.41
N ALA A 147 3.53 13.86 -13.24
CA ALA A 147 2.92 13.28 -14.45
C ALA A 147 1.82 12.23 -14.12
N VAL A 148 1.93 11.50 -12.99
CA VAL A 148 0.82 10.66 -12.49
C VAL A 148 -0.41 11.51 -12.23
N HIS A 149 -0.27 12.65 -11.53
CA HIS A 149 -1.37 13.58 -11.29
C HIS A 149 -1.99 14.12 -12.60
N ASP A 150 -1.15 14.64 -13.47
CA ASP A 150 -1.60 15.41 -14.64
C ASP A 150 -2.15 14.52 -15.76
N GLN A 151 -1.73 13.26 -15.84
CA GLN A 151 -2.06 12.38 -16.96
C GLN A 151 -2.63 11.02 -16.51
N ALA A 152 -1.94 10.30 -15.60
CA ALA A 152 -2.31 8.95 -15.26
C ALA A 152 -3.67 8.87 -14.56
N VAL A 153 -3.96 9.78 -13.62
CA VAL A 153 -5.21 9.78 -12.88
C VAL A 153 -6.42 9.85 -13.83
N ALA A 154 -6.42 10.80 -14.76
CA ALA A 154 -7.52 10.95 -15.72
C ALA A 154 -7.61 9.75 -16.69
N ALA A 155 -6.47 9.25 -17.17
CA ALA A 155 -6.43 8.12 -18.10
C ALA A 155 -6.91 6.81 -17.45
N HIS A 156 -6.52 6.54 -16.22
CA HIS A 156 -6.97 5.35 -15.47
C HIS A 156 -8.44 5.48 -15.05
N ALA A 157 -8.91 6.66 -14.67
CA ALA A 157 -10.32 6.91 -14.36
C ALA A 157 -11.24 6.62 -15.55
N GLN A 158 -10.84 6.92 -16.80
CA GLN A 158 -11.57 6.53 -18.01
C GLN A 158 -11.73 5.01 -18.17
N LEU A 159 -10.82 4.25 -17.57
CA LEU A 159 -10.87 2.78 -17.55
C LEU A 159 -11.58 2.23 -16.30
N GLY A 160 -12.02 3.10 -15.40
CA GLY A 160 -12.75 2.74 -14.18
C GLY A 160 -11.90 2.50 -12.94
N LEU A 161 -10.61 2.86 -12.96
CA LEU A 161 -9.74 2.78 -11.79
C LEU A 161 -9.84 4.03 -10.92
N ASP A 162 -9.68 3.86 -9.61
CA ASP A 162 -9.54 4.95 -8.67
C ASP A 162 -8.16 4.91 -8.00
N LEU A 163 -7.60 6.10 -7.75
CA LEU A 163 -6.29 6.20 -7.10
C LEU A 163 -6.44 6.01 -5.59
N VAL A 164 -5.72 5.04 -5.02
CA VAL A 164 -5.57 4.85 -3.58
C VAL A 164 -4.47 5.74 -3.02
N GLY A 165 -3.34 5.84 -3.71
CA GLY A 165 -2.25 6.71 -3.28
C GLY A 165 -1.10 6.77 -4.28
N ALA A 166 -0.34 7.85 -4.18
CA ALA A 166 0.89 8.11 -4.92
C ALA A 166 1.92 8.68 -3.94
N PHE A 167 3.09 8.04 -3.87
CA PHE A 167 4.05 8.25 -2.79
C PHE A 167 5.47 8.37 -3.32
N ARG A 168 6.25 9.29 -2.75
CA ARG A 168 7.71 9.30 -2.82
C ARG A 168 8.29 8.40 -1.73
N VAL A 169 9.37 7.72 -2.03
CA VAL A 169 10.14 7.00 -1.01
C VAL A 169 11.04 7.99 -0.28
N ALA A 170 11.02 7.97 1.06
CA ALA A 170 11.89 8.80 1.89
C ALA A 170 13.33 8.26 1.94
N MET A 171 14.13 8.73 2.89
CA MET A 171 15.53 8.32 3.11
C MET A 171 16.45 8.63 1.93
N VAL A 172 16.28 9.85 1.36
CA VAL A 172 17.12 10.35 0.25
C VAL A 172 17.01 9.47 -1.01
N ASN A 173 15.82 8.91 -1.25
CA ASN A 173 15.56 8.08 -2.42
C ASN A 173 14.68 8.82 -3.44
N ASP A 174 15.32 9.53 -4.37
CA ASP A 174 14.65 10.27 -5.44
C ASP A 174 14.43 9.43 -6.72
N SER A 175 14.67 8.13 -6.63
CA SER A 175 14.61 7.21 -7.78
C SER A 175 13.45 6.22 -7.71
N GLU A 176 12.73 6.17 -6.59
CA GLU A 176 11.59 5.27 -6.42
C GLU A 176 10.29 6.03 -6.10
N ALA A 177 9.20 5.53 -6.64
CA ALA A 177 7.84 5.94 -6.32
C ALA A 177 6.94 4.72 -6.15
N ILE A 178 5.85 4.88 -5.39
CA ILE A 178 4.81 3.87 -5.26
C ILE A 178 3.48 4.50 -5.68
N VAL A 179 2.74 3.79 -6.54
CA VAL A 179 1.38 4.17 -6.94
C VAL A 179 0.47 2.96 -6.74
N ILE A 180 -0.69 3.19 -6.14
CA ILE A 180 -1.67 2.12 -5.87
C ILE A 180 -3.02 2.53 -6.45
N TRP A 181 -3.60 1.63 -7.26
CA TRP A 181 -4.89 1.80 -7.90
C TRP A 181 -5.89 0.79 -7.36
N ALA A 182 -7.10 1.24 -7.02
CA ALA A 182 -8.24 0.36 -6.81
C ALA A 182 -8.88 0.03 -8.16
N VAL A 183 -9.08 -1.25 -8.43
CA VAL A 183 -9.66 -1.77 -9.66
C VAL A 183 -10.96 -2.47 -9.29
N PRO A 184 -12.10 -2.06 -9.83
CA PRO A 184 -13.41 -2.52 -9.36
C PRO A 184 -13.63 -4.02 -9.53
N ASP A 185 -13.11 -4.61 -10.59
CA ASP A 185 -13.25 -6.03 -10.91
C ASP A 185 -12.13 -6.56 -11.83
N TRP A 186 -12.00 -7.87 -11.92
CA TRP A 186 -11.01 -8.54 -12.76
C TRP A 186 -11.16 -8.26 -14.26
N ALA A 187 -12.39 -8.03 -14.74
CA ALA A 187 -12.63 -7.70 -16.13
C ALA A 187 -12.12 -6.30 -16.46
N THR A 188 -12.26 -5.37 -15.53
CA THR A 188 -11.67 -4.03 -15.64
C THR A 188 -10.16 -4.10 -15.67
N TRP A 189 -9.52 -4.86 -14.78
CA TRP A 189 -8.09 -5.09 -14.82
C TRP A 189 -7.63 -5.60 -16.21
N ALA A 190 -8.30 -6.62 -16.74
CA ALA A 190 -7.95 -7.17 -18.04
C ALA A 190 -8.05 -6.11 -19.17
N ARG A 191 -9.06 -5.23 -19.14
CA ARG A 191 -9.18 -4.12 -20.08
C ARG A 191 -8.03 -3.12 -19.95
N VAL A 192 -7.60 -2.83 -18.71
CA VAL A 192 -6.45 -1.95 -18.46
C VAL A 192 -5.16 -2.51 -19.03
N GLU A 193 -4.90 -3.81 -18.86
CA GLU A 193 -3.72 -4.47 -19.43
C GLU A 193 -3.77 -4.45 -20.95
N GLN A 194 -4.92 -4.71 -21.56
CA GLN A 194 -5.11 -4.61 -23.02
C GLN A 194 -4.90 -3.18 -23.51
N ALA A 195 -5.41 -2.17 -22.80
CA ALA A 195 -5.20 -0.77 -23.12
C ALA A 195 -3.71 -0.37 -23.01
N TRP A 196 -2.99 -0.90 -22.03
CA TRP A 196 -1.55 -0.69 -21.90
C TRP A 196 -0.75 -1.31 -23.06
N LEU A 197 -1.13 -2.50 -23.52
CA LEU A 197 -0.51 -3.12 -24.69
C LEU A 197 -0.78 -2.30 -25.97
N ALA A 198 -2.02 -1.88 -26.21
CA ALA A 198 -2.39 -1.04 -27.35
C ALA A 198 -1.72 0.34 -27.32
N ALA A 199 -1.42 0.88 -26.15
CA ALA A 199 -0.70 2.14 -25.97
C ALA A 199 0.75 2.08 -26.50
N ALA A 200 1.32 0.89 -26.73
CA ALA A 200 2.61 0.73 -27.38
C ALA A 200 2.60 1.22 -28.83
N ASP A 201 1.46 1.09 -29.50
CA ASP A 201 1.23 1.52 -30.88
C ASP A 201 0.65 2.93 -30.96
N GLY A 202 0.66 3.67 -29.84
CA GLY A 202 0.12 5.04 -29.75
C GLY A 202 -1.40 5.10 -29.68
N ALA A 203 -2.09 3.98 -29.38
CA ALA A 203 -3.55 3.91 -29.36
C ALA A 203 -4.12 3.90 -27.94
N GLY A 204 -5.33 4.45 -27.80
CA GLY A 204 -6.13 4.38 -26.58
C GLY A 204 -5.76 5.39 -25.48
N PRO A 205 -6.48 5.34 -24.35
CA PRO A 205 -6.40 6.37 -23.30
C PRO A 205 -5.05 6.39 -22.56
N LEU A 206 -4.27 5.31 -22.61
CA LEU A 206 -2.97 5.24 -21.93
C LEU A 206 -1.78 5.60 -22.82
N ALA A 207 -1.99 5.95 -24.10
CA ALA A 207 -0.88 6.19 -25.05
C ALA A 207 0.01 7.37 -24.64
N ALA A 208 -0.60 8.51 -24.31
CA ALA A 208 0.15 9.68 -23.85
C ALA A 208 0.89 9.41 -22.52
N TRP A 209 0.23 8.79 -21.58
CA TRP A 209 0.81 8.38 -20.30
C TRP A 209 2.02 7.46 -20.51
N ARG A 210 1.87 6.42 -21.31
CA ARG A 210 2.98 5.50 -21.65
C ARG A 210 4.17 6.21 -22.27
N SER A 211 3.93 7.13 -23.20
CA SER A 211 4.99 7.91 -23.83
C SER A 211 5.75 8.77 -22.81
N THR A 212 5.03 9.44 -21.92
CA THR A 212 5.61 10.27 -20.85
C THR A 212 6.48 9.44 -19.92
N THR A 213 6.01 8.27 -19.50
CA THR A 213 6.74 7.40 -18.58
C THR A 213 8.03 6.83 -19.20
N LEU A 214 8.00 6.47 -20.48
CA LEU A 214 9.19 6.05 -21.19
C LEU A 214 10.23 7.18 -21.30
N ALA A 215 9.78 8.42 -21.55
CA ALA A 215 10.67 9.59 -21.59
C ALA A 215 11.31 9.88 -20.24
N LEU A 216 10.64 9.57 -19.11
CA LEU A 216 11.17 9.66 -17.75
C LEU A 216 12.05 8.48 -17.36
N GLY A 217 12.26 7.51 -18.24
CA GLY A 217 13.02 6.30 -17.96
C GLY A 217 12.38 5.40 -16.89
N ALA A 218 11.06 5.46 -16.76
CA ALA A 218 10.35 4.70 -15.75
C ALA A 218 10.32 3.21 -16.08
N SER A 219 10.56 2.39 -15.07
CA SER A 219 10.32 0.95 -15.09
C SER A 219 9.46 0.54 -13.89
N TRP A 220 8.58 -0.43 -14.07
CA TRP A 220 7.62 -0.84 -13.05
C TRP A 220 7.77 -2.29 -12.68
N ARG A 221 7.57 -2.55 -11.39
CA ARG A 221 7.12 -3.84 -10.91
C ARG A 221 5.66 -3.67 -10.47
N ARG A 222 4.73 -4.02 -11.33
CA ARG A 222 3.30 -4.04 -11.01
C ARG A 222 2.94 -5.38 -10.41
N THR A 223 2.28 -5.36 -9.26
CA THR A 223 1.81 -6.53 -8.55
C THR A 223 0.31 -6.35 -8.29
N LEU A 224 -0.47 -7.39 -8.54
CA LEU A 224 -1.88 -7.39 -8.16
C LEU A 224 -2.04 -7.89 -6.73
N MET A 225 -2.98 -7.28 -6.03
CA MET A 225 -3.25 -7.57 -4.63
C MET A 225 -4.75 -7.67 -4.40
N VAL A 226 -5.15 -8.44 -3.38
CA VAL A 226 -6.53 -8.51 -2.89
C VAL A 226 -6.57 -8.16 -1.41
N ASP A 227 -7.62 -7.46 -0.99
CA ASP A 227 -7.79 -7.03 0.40
C ASP A 227 -7.82 -8.20 1.39
N ALA A 228 -7.20 -8.01 2.54
CA ALA A 228 -7.53 -8.78 3.72
C ALA A 228 -9.03 -8.62 4.08
N PRO A 229 -9.67 -9.63 4.66
CA PRO A 229 -11.11 -9.55 5.00
C PRO A 229 -11.49 -8.33 5.83
N LEU A 230 -10.58 -7.84 6.69
CA LEU A 230 -10.77 -6.69 7.58
C LEU A 230 -9.99 -5.44 7.14
N SER A 231 -9.49 -5.39 5.91
CA SER A 231 -8.83 -4.18 5.37
C SER A 231 -9.81 -2.99 5.36
N PRO A 232 -9.39 -1.79 5.81
CA PRO A 232 -10.30 -0.64 5.97
C PRO A 232 -11.06 -0.24 4.71
N LEU A 233 -10.42 -0.29 3.54
CA LEU A 233 -11.10 0.02 2.27
C LEU A 233 -12.18 -1.02 1.93
N ARG A 234 -12.03 -2.25 2.43
CA ARG A 234 -13.02 -3.31 2.24
C ARG A 234 -14.23 -3.17 3.16
N ILE A 235 -13.99 -2.89 4.46
CA ILE A 235 -15.05 -2.88 5.48
C ILE A 235 -15.61 -1.48 5.75
N GLY A 236 -15.01 -0.41 5.21
CA GLY A 236 -15.44 0.97 5.36
C GLY A 236 -15.13 1.58 6.74
N ARG A 237 -14.26 0.97 7.53
CA ARG A 237 -13.83 1.44 8.84
C ARG A 237 -12.48 0.85 9.26
N GLN A 238 -11.88 1.37 10.30
CA GLN A 238 -10.74 0.70 10.95
C GLN A 238 -11.21 -0.57 11.67
N PRO A 239 -10.37 -1.64 11.67
CA PRO A 239 -10.65 -2.84 12.49
C PRO A 239 -10.72 -2.53 13.98
N GLU A 240 -11.51 -3.30 14.70
CA GLU A 240 -11.76 -3.17 16.13
C GLU A 240 -11.44 -4.46 16.89
N ILE A 241 -11.34 -4.38 18.23
CA ILE A 241 -11.08 -5.55 19.08
C ILE A 241 -12.17 -6.62 18.90
N ALA A 242 -13.41 -6.21 18.63
CA ALA A 242 -14.52 -7.12 18.40
C ALA A 242 -14.41 -7.95 17.11
N ASP A 243 -13.52 -7.56 16.19
CA ASP A 243 -13.28 -8.29 14.93
C ASP A 243 -12.29 -9.47 15.11
N ARG A 244 -11.74 -9.67 16.29
CA ARG A 244 -10.76 -10.72 16.58
C ARG A 244 -11.39 -12.10 16.51
N LEU A 245 -10.70 -12.99 15.82
CA LEU A 245 -10.95 -14.43 15.81
C LEU A 245 -9.70 -15.17 16.29
N PRO A 246 -9.84 -16.36 16.87
CA PRO A 246 -8.71 -17.24 17.15
C PRO A 246 -7.96 -17.58 15.85
N LEU A 247 -6.60 -17.54 15.89
CA LEU A 247 -5.80 -17.77 14.69
C LEU A 247 -5.85 -19.23 14.18
N ASP A 248 -6.25 -20.16 15.01
CA ASP A 248 -6.45 -21.57 14.67
C ASP A 248 -7.76 -21.84 13.91
N GLU A 249 -8.66 -20.87 13.87
CA GLU A 249 -9.92 -20.92 13.10
C GLU A 249 -9.75 -20.35 11.67
N LEU A 250 -8.53 -19.91 11.27
CA LEU A 250 -8.25 -19.22 10.01
C LEU A 250 -7.50 -20.07 9.00
#